data_037a50c732be7866fd15ca6149c79ad6
#
_entry.id   037a50c732be7866fd15ca6149c79ad6
#
_cell.length_a   1.000
_cell.length_b   1.000
_cell.length_c   1.000
_cell.angle_alpha   90.00
_cell.angle_beta   90.00
_cell.angle_gamma   90.00
#
_symmetry.space_group_name_H-M   'P 1'
#
loop_
_entity.id
_entity.type
_entity.pdbx_description
1 polymer ?
#
loop_
_entity_poly.entity_id
_entity_poly.type
_entity_poly.pdbx_seq_one_letter_code
_entity_poly.pdbx_strand_id
1 'polypeptide(L)'
;MSIKPARIRAIVVAVLVLAFVIPWTYAHIAYAWPWKEQSTGDACTGKYYLAQYDKQRSMKLGTLSDGRLVFVGITGKVSMGRQSGSFSVSALTGYDHYDLIGQAIDLHRGDSATIEGVGTFTLKEAHSDIVWFTPNPGKATFCFDPDPTFTFRDFP
;
A
#
# COMPACT_ATOMS: atom_id res chain seq x y z
N MET A 1 -31.23 -45.72 -13.90
CA MET A 1 -31.11 -45.11 -12.54
C MET A 1 -31.45 -43.60 -12.67
N SER A 2 -32.65 -43.20 -12.31
CA SER A 2 -33.11 -41.80 -12.49
C SER A 2 -32.71 -40.99 -11.30
N ILE A 3 -31.82 -40.01 -11.47
CA ILE A 3 -31.39 -39.10 -10.41
C ILE A 3 -32.55 -38.12 -10.18
N LYS A 4 -33.08 -38.09 -8.95
CA LYS A 4 -34.18 -37.17 -8.60
C LYS A 4 -33.77 -35.72 -8.83
N PRO A 5 -34.61 -34.86 -9.45
CA PRO A 5 -34.27 -33.47 -9.81
C PRO A 5 -33.81 -32.61 -8.60
N ALA A 6 -34.30 -32.93 -7.39
CA ALA A 6 -33.84 -32.26 -6.18
C ALA A 6 -32.35 -32.49 -5.85
N ARG A 7 -31.83 -33.71 -6.14
CA ARG A 7 -30.40 -34.00 -5.94
C ARG A 7 -29.51 -33.25 -6.94
N ILE A 8 -29.96 -33.12 -8.19
CA ILE A 8 -29.23 -32.35 -9.22
C ILE A 8 -29.13 -30.89 -8.80
N ARG A 9 -30.23 -30.29 -8.34
CA ARG A 9 -30.24 -28.90 -7.86
C ARG A 9 -29.29 -28.71 -6.66
N ALA A 10 -29.29 -29.61 -5.70
CA ALA A 10 -28.40 -29.54 -4.56
C ALA A 10 -26.92 -29.63 -4.95
N ILE A 11 -26.57 -30.51 -5.91
CA ILE A 11 -25.19 -30.61 -6.42
C ILE A 11 -24.79 -29.34 -7.15
N VAL A 12 -25.63 -28.79 -8.02
CA VAL A 12 -25.34 -27.54 -8.75
C VAL A 12 -25.13 -26.38 -7.79
N VAL A 13 -25.98 -26.22 -6.78
CA VAL A 13 -25.82 -25.18 -5.77
C VAL A 13 -24.50 -25.37 -4.98
N ALA A 14 -24.19 -26.61 -4.57
CA ALA A 14 -22.94 -26.89 -3.86
C ALA A 14 -21.70 -26.56 -4.71
N VAL A 15 -21.71 -26.92 -5.99
CA VAL A 15 -20.60 -26.62 -6.93
C VAL A 15 -20.45 -25.10 -7.11
N LEU A 16 -21.56 -24.39 -7.27
CA LEU A 16 -21.52 -22.92 -7.41
C LEU A 16 -20.99 -22.26 -6.13
N VAL A 17 -21.47 -22.67 -4.96
CA VAL A 17 -20.98 -22.16 -3.68
C VAL A 17 -19.47 -22.40 -3.53
N LEU A 18 -19.00 -23.61 -3.80
CA LEU A 18 -17.58 -23.94 -3.73
C LEU A 18 -16.75 -23.15 -4.74
N ALA A 19 -17.25 -22.96 -5.96
CA ALA A 19 -16.58 -22.20 -7.02
C ALA A 19 -16.42 -20.70 -6.68
N PHE A 20 -17.28 -20.14 -5.86
CA PHE A 20 -17.19 -18.75 -5.42
C PHE A 20 -16.52 -18.61 -4.04
N VAL A 21 -16.88 -19.44 -3.07
CA VAL A 21 -16.39 -19.31 -1.68
C VAL A 21 -14.90 -19.61 -1.60
N ILE A 22 -14.42 -20.66 -2.31
CA ILE A 22 -13.01 -21.05 -2.23
C ILE A 22 -12.09 -19.95 -2.77
N PRO A 23 -12.28 -19.42 -4.02
CA PRO A 23 -11.44 -18.35 -4.55
C PRO A 23 -11.54 -17.06 -3.72
N TRP A 24 -12.74 -16.73 -3.24
CA TRP A 24 -12.94 -15.56 -2.38
C TRP A 24 -12.17 -15.68 -1.06
N THR A 25 -12.30 -16.81 -0.38
CA THR A 25 -11.58 -17.07 0.87
C THR A 25 -10.06 -17.05 0.65
N TYR A 26 -9.59 -17.71 -0.43
CA TYR A 26 -8.18 -17.72 -0.80
C TYR A 26 -7.65 -16.31 -1.06
N ALA A 27 -8.37 -15.49 -1.84
CA ALA A 27 -7.97 -14.11 -2.12
C ALA A 27 -7.85 -13.29 -0.82
N HIS A 28 -8.82 -13.40 0.09
CA HIS A 28 -8.77 -12.70 1.36
C HIS A 28 -7.62 -13.18 2.26
N ILE A 29 -7.37 -14.48 2.36
CA ILE A 29 -6.27 -15.00 3.18
C ILE A 29 -4.91 -14.62 2.56
N ALA A 30 -4.76 -14.78 1.24
CA ALA A 30 -3.47 -14.57 0.59
C ALA A 30 -3.09 -13.10 0.41
N TYR A 31 -4.09 -12.22 0.20
CA TYR A 31 -3.84 -10.85 -0.25
C TYR A 31 -4.40 -9.76 0.64
N ALA A 32 -5.39 -10.03 1.51
CA ALA A 32 -5.89 -9.02 2.44
C ALA A 32 -5.25 -9.10 3.82
N TRP A 33 -4.87 -10.31 4.25
CA TRP A 33 -4.43 -10.52 5.63
C TRP A 33 -2.91 -10.67 5.73
N PRO A 34 -2.19 -9.79 6.45
CA PRO A 34 -0.72 -9.87 6.60
C PRO A 34 -0.31 -10.88 7.69
N TRP A 35 -0.73 -12.13 7.56
CA TRP A 35 -0.56 -13.16 8.59
C TRP A 35 0.90 -13.55 8.86
N LYS A 36 1.83 -13.24 7.95
CA LYS A 36 3.26 -13.49 8.14
C LYS A 36 3.99 -12.39 8.92
N GLU A 37 3.39 -11.20 9.03
CA GLU A 37 4.05 -10.00 9.56
C GLU A 37 3.23 -9.31 10.66
N GLN A 38 2.41 -10.06 11.36
CA GLN A 38 1.63 -9.58 12.51
C GLN A 38 2.49 -9.38 13.78
N SER A 39 3.72 -8.94 13.65
CA SER A 39 4.52 -8.68 14.84
C SER A 39 4.06 -7.40 15.55
N THR A 40 4.03 -7.45 16.87
CA THR A 40 3.57 -6.40 17.78
C THR A 40 4.54 -5.23 17.96
N GLY A 41 5.65 -5.20 17.22
CA GLY A 41 6.65 -4.13 17.29
C GLY A 41 6.33 -2.95 16.40
N ASP A 42 6.63 -1.74 16.87
CA ASP A 42 6.62 -0.56 16.02
C ASP A 42 7.79 -0.66 15.04
N ALA A 43 7.48 -0.77 13.74
CA ALA A 43 8.51 -0.88 12.71
C ALA A 43 9.21 0.46 12.42
N CYS A 44 8.77 1.51 13.08
CA CYS A 44 9.17 2.87 12.77
C CYS A 44 9.96 3.55 13.89
N THR A 45 11.03 4.23 13.50
CA THR A 45 11.78 5.18 14.34
C THR A 45 11.57 6.64 13.92
N GLY A 46 10.94 6.88 12.77
CA GLY A 46 10.70 8.22 12.21
C GLY A 46 9.64 9.02 12.96
N LYS A 47 9.71 10.35 12.81
CA LYS A 47 8.90 11.30 13.58
C LYS A 47 7.49 11.47 13.06
N TYR A 48 7.25 11.22 11.77
CA TYR A 48 5.98 11.52 11.11
C TYR A 48 5.40 10.27 10.46
N TYR A 49 4.06 10.13 10.52
CA TYR A 49 3.35 9.05 9.88
C TYR A 49 2.68 9.56 8.59
N LEU A 50 3.02 8.95 7.48
CA LEU A 50 2.44 9.24 6.17
C LEU A 50 1.54 8.08 5.78
N ALA A 51 0.27 8.34 5.55
CA ALA A 51 -0.68 7.34 5.09
C ALA A 51 -1.47 7.88 3.89
N GLN A 52 -1.58 7.09 2.84
CA GLN A 52 -2.40 7.44 1.69
C GLN A 52 -3.62 6.52 1.64
N TYR A 53 -4.79 7.14 1.62
CA TYR A 53 -6.09 6.45 1.58
C TYR A 53 -6.74 6.47 0.19
N ASP A 54 -6.32 7.40 -0.67
CA ASP A 54 -6.85 7.55 -2.03
C ASP A 54 -5.81 7.13 -3.07
N LYS A 55 -6.20 6.20 -3.93
CA LYS A 55 -5.32 5.53 -4.90
C LYS A 55 -4.70 6.45 -5.97
N GLN A 56 -5.17 7.67 -6.12
CA GLN A 56 -4.84 8.52 -7.26
C GLN A 56 -4.24 9.88 -6.94
N ARG A 57 -4.07 10.22 -5.67
CA ARG A 57 -3.57 11.55 -5.32
C ARG A 57 -2.25 11.47 -4.56
N SER A 58 -1.24 12.09 -5.15
CA SER A 58 -0.03 12.45 -4.41
C SER A 58 -0.37 13.50 -3.36
N MET A 59 0.19 13.35 -2.16
CA MET A 59 0.07 14.36 -1.13
C MET A 59 1.28 15.28 -1.11
N LYS A 60 1.05 16.55 -0.81
CA LYS A 60 2.12 17.53 -0.65
C LYS A 60 2.90 17.23 0.61
N LEU A 61 4.20 16.91 0.47
CA LEU A 61 5.06 16.51 1.57
C LEU A 61 5.73 17.71 2.24
N GLY A 62 6.21 18.67 1.47
CA GLY A 62 6.97 19.80 1.99
C GLY A 62 7.65 20.59 0.88
N THR A 63 8.82 21.15 1.22
CA THR A 63 9.59 22.02 0.34
C THR A 63 11.08 21.68 0.45
N LEU A 64 11.77 21.55 -0.69
CA LEU A 64 13.23 21.41 -0.76
C LEU A 64 13.91 22.75 -0.38
N SER A 65 15.21 22.68 -0.10
CA SER A 65 16.05 23.84 0.19
C SER A 65 16.07 24.90 -0.92
N ASP A 66 15.83 24.50 -2.17
CA ASP A 66 15.73 25.39 -3.34
C ASP A 66 14.32 26.00 -3.55
N GLY A 67 13.37 25.71 -2.66
CA GLY A 67 12.00 26.23 -2.68
C GLY A 67 11.00 25.42 -3.50
N ARG A 68 11.42 24.33 -4.17
CA ARG A 68 10.49 23.47 -4.93
C ARG A 68 9.57 22.69 -4.01
N LEU A 69 8.29 22.64 -4.36
CA LEU A 69 7.30 21.86 -3.66
C LEU A 69 7.46 20.37 -3.96
N VAL A 70 7.39 19.55 -2.92
CA VAL A 70 7.54 18.08 -3.01
C VAL A 70 6.21 17.41 -2.73
N PHE A 71 5.92 16.39 -3.55
CA PHE A 71 4.74 15.54 -3.44
C PHE A 71 5.17 14.08 -3.32
N VAL A 72 4.41 13.30 -2.56
CA VAL A 72 4.63 11.86 -2.41
C VAL A 72 3.36 11.10 -2.76
N GLY A 73 3.52 10.07 -3.58
CA GLY A 73 2.51 9.06 -3.86
C GLY A 73 2.88 7.76 -3.14
N ILE A 74 1.93 7.17 -2.43
CA ILE A 74 2.16 5.98 -1.61
C ILE A 74 1.15 4.90 -2.03
N THR A 75 1.63 3.67 -2.18
CA THR A 75 0.80 2.50 -2.43
C THR A 75 1.26 1.33 -1.58
N GLY A 76 0.34 0.45 -1.23
CA GLY A 76 0.63 -0.76 -0.46
C GLY A 76 -0.05 -1.98 -1.03
N LYS A 77 0.50 -3.14 -0.75
CA LYS A 77 -0.10 -4.43 -1.07
C LYS A 77 0.24 -5.48 -0.02
N VAL A 78 -0.61 -6.50 0.06
CA VAL A 78 -0.32 -7.74 0.76
C VAL A 78 -0.26 -8.86 -0.27
N SER A 79 0.76 -9.69 -0.22
CA SER A 79 0.91 -10.84 -1.08
C SER A 79 1.39 -12.04 -0.28
N MET A 80 0.60 -13.11 -0.29
CA MET A 80 0.89 -14.34 0.47
C MET A 80 1.23 -14.06 1.94
N GLY A 81 0.49 -13.13 2.58
CA GLY A 81 0.63 -12.75 3.97
C GLY A 81 1.83 -11.85 4.30
N ARG A 82 2.54 -11.35 3.28
CA ARG A 82 3.61 -10.36 3.44
C ARG A 82 3.15 -9.00 2.98
N GLN A 83 3.47 -7.99 3.76
CA GLN A 83 3.23 -6.59 3.42
C GLN A 83 4.36 -6.05 2.56
N SER A 84 4.01 -5.30 1.52
CA SER A 84 4.97 -4.47 0.82
C SER A 84 4.36 -3.12 0.47
N GLY A 85 5.19 -2.09 0.47
CA GLY A 85 4.82 -0.73 0.12
C GLY A 85 5.76 -0.15 -0.91
N SER A 86 5.25 0.78 -1.67
CA SER A 86 6.02 1.54 -2.66
C SER A 86 5.68 3.01 -2.51
N PHE A 87 6.64 3.85 -2.77
CA PHE A 87 6.40 5.29 -2.85
C PHE A 87 7.18 5.92 -4.00
N SER A 88 6.68 7.05 -4.46
CA SER A 88 7.34 7.93 -5.43
C SER A 88 7.31 9.36 -4.91
N VAL A 89 8.41 10.05 -5.06
CA VAL A 89 8.58 11.45 -4.65
C VAL A 89 8.85 12.30 -5.88
N SER A 90 8.06 13.34 -6.07
CA SER A 90 8.18 14.25 -7.21
C SER A 90 8.26 15.69 -6.73
N ALA A 91 9.08 16.49 -7.41
CA ALA A 91 9.19 17.92 -7.17
C ALA A 91 8.47 18.70 -8.28
N LEU A 92 7.78 19.78 -7.89
CA LEU A 92 7.15 20.71 -8.84
C LEU A 92 8.21 21.61 -9.42
N THR A 93 8.42 21.55 -10.74
CA THR A 93 9.46 22.31 -11.48
C THR A 93 8.91 23.42 -12.35
N GLY A 94 7.59 23.56 -12.46
CA GLY A 94 6.92 24.59 -13.25
C GLY A 94 5.42 24.56 -13.02
N TYR A 95 4.70 25.22 -13.91
CA TYR A 95 3.23 25.15 -13.86
C TYR A 95 2.79 23.75 -14.33
N ASP A 96 2.27 22.96 -13.39
CA ASP A 96 1.81 21.57 -13.62
C ASP A 96 2.85 20.56 -14.15
N HIS A 97 4.16 20.85 -13.97
CA HIS A 97 5.22 19.90 -14.32
C HIS A 97 5.88 19.32 -13.06
N TYR A 98 5.94 17.99 -13.00
CA TYR A 98 6.48 17.25 -11.86
C TYR A 98 7.63 16.36 -12.30
N ASP A 99 8.81 16.58 -11.74
CA ASP A 99 9.96 15.72 -11.96
C ASP A 99 10.04 14.66 -10.86
N LEU A 100 10.19 13.40 -11.24
CA LEU A 100 10.44 12.32 -10.30
C LEU A 100 11.85 12.50 -9.71
N ILE A 101 11.94 12.71 -8.40
CA ILE A 101 13.23 12.89 -7.70
C ILE A 101 13.66 11.65 -6.93
N GLY A 102 12.74 10.71 -6.69
CA GLY A 102 13.07 9.43 -6.10
C GLY A 102 11.88 8.51 -5.99
N GLN A 103 12.17 7.21 -5.87
CA GLN A 103 11.16 6.19 -5.64
C GLN A 103 11.76 4.96 -4.95
N ALA A 104 10.93 4.21 -4.27
CA ALA A 104 11.24 2.87 -3.81
C ALA A 104 10.05 1.95 -4.08
N ILE A 105 10.35 0.74 -4.50
CA ILE A 105 9.36 -0.25 -4.94
C ILE A 105 9.52 -1.50 -4.08
N ASP A 106 8.39 -2.09 -3.66
CA ASP A 106 8.33 -3.36 -2.93
C ASP A 106 9.15 -3.39 -1.62
N LEU A 107 9.20 -2.27 -0.89
CA LEU A 107 9.73 -2.25 0.45
C LEU A 107 8.90 -3.16 1.36
N HIS A 108 9.56 -4.03 2.10
CA HIS A 108 8.90 -4.84 3.13
C HIS A 108 8.74 -4.05 4.43
N ARG A 109 7.88 -4.55 5.32
CA ARG A 109 7.67 -3.94 6.62
C ARG A 109 9.00 -3.82 7.39
N GLY A 110 9.33 -2.61 7.82
CA GLY A 110 10.58 -2.27 8.50
C GLY A 110 11.72 -1.86 7.56
N ASP A 111 11.60 -2.08 6.25
CA ASP A 111 12.59 -1.60 5.29
C ASP A 111 12.49 -0.09 5.15
N SER A 112 13.63 0.53 4.87
CA SER A 112 13.77 1.96 4.69
C SER A 112 14.41 2.30 3.36
N ALA A 113 14.01 3.44 2.79
CA ALA A 113 14.66 4.04 1.63
C ALA A 113 14.81 5.54 1.86
N THR A 114 15.98 6.07 1.52
CA THR A 114 16.32 7.48 1.67
C THR A 114 16.34 8.17 0.31
N ILE A 115 15.68 9.32 0.24
CA ILE A 115 15.73 10.23 -0.91
C ILE A 115 16.54 11.44 -0.48
N GLU A 116 17.64 11.68 -1.17
CA GLU A 116 18.58 12.77 -0.86
C GLU A 116 17.87 14.14 -0.86
N GLY A 117 18.11 14.94 0.18
CA GLY A 117 17.50 16.25 0.38
C GLY A 117 16.02 16.24 0.73
N VAL A 118 15.41 15.04 0.88
CA VAL A 118 14.00 14.88 1.30
C VAL A 118 13.92 14.20 2.65
N GLY A 119 14.50 12.99 2.77
CA GLY A 119 14.47 12.22 4.00
C GLY A 119 14.32 10.72 3.81
N THR A 120 14.12 10.00 4.90
CA THR A 120 14.03 8.54 4.95
C THR A 120 12.60 8.10 5.20
N PHE A 121 12.13 7.15 4.39
CA PHE A 121 10.82 6.52 4.47
C PHE A 121 10.97 5.08 4.94
N THR A 122 10.31 4.69 6.02
CA THR A 122 10.30 3.33 6.55
C THR A 122 8.88 2.77 6.48
N LEU A 123 8.68 1.63 5.83
CA LEU A 123 7.36 1.01 5.75
C LEU A 123 6.92 0.48 7.10
N LYS A 124 5.82 1.01 7.62
CA LYS A 124 5.18 0.57 8.87
C LYS A 124 4.19 -0.57 8.61
N GLU A 125 3.26 -0.34 7.69
CA GLU A 125 2.22 -1.31 7.35
C GLU A 125 1.71 -1.09 5.93
N ALA A 126 1.15 -2.13 5.33
CA ALA A 126 0.51 -2.05 4.03
C ALA A 126 -0.72 -2.95 3.95
N HIS A 127 -1.67 -2.55 3.13
CA HIS A 127 -2.91 -3.29 2.88
C HIS A 127 -3.18 -3.35 1.38
N SER A 128 -3.75 -4.47 0.93
CA SER A 128 -4.32 -4.57 -0.41
C SER A 128 -5.80 -4.22 -0.38
N ASP A 129 -6.26 -3.66 -1.48
CA ASP A 129 -7.68 -3.66 -1.78
C ASP A 129 -8.01 -4.90 -2.61
N ILE A 130 -9.10 -5.57 -2.27
CA ILE A 130 -9.59 -6.70 -3.05
C ILE A 130 -10.87 -6.24 -3.76
N VAL A 131 -10.80 -6.24 -5.10
CA VAL A 131 -11.97 -6.01 -5.94
C VAL A 131 -12.34 -7.35 -6.57
N TRP A 132 -13.46 -7.90 -6.14
CA TRP A 132 -13.92 -9.26 -6.46
C TRP A 132 -12.92 -10.31 -5.93
N PHE A 133 -12.08 -10.86 -6.79
CA PHE A 133 -11.07 -11.85 -6.46
C PHE A 133 -9.65 -11.37 -6.80
N THR A 134 -9.51 -10.13 -7.28
CA THR A 134 -8.25 -9.57 -7.76
C THR A 134 -7.66 -8.63 -6.72
N PRO A 135 -6.42 -8.89 -6.26
CA PRO A 135 -5.71 -7.95 -5.41
C PRO A 135 -5.29 -6.72 -6.22
N ASN A 136 -5.64 -5.55 -5.71
CA ASN A 136 -5.20 -4.28 -6.24
C ASN A 136 -4.29 -3.59 -5.23
N PRO A 137 -3.40 -2.68 -5.68
CA PRO A 137 -2.68 -1.81 -4.78
C PRO A 137 -3.67 -1.05 -3.89
N GLY A 138 -3.41 -1.10 -2.60
CA GLY A 138 -4.19 -0.43 -1.57
C GLY A 138 -3.39 0.68 -0.90
N LYS A 139 -3.57 0.84 0.38
CA LYS A 139 -2.91 1.86 1.20
C LYS A 139 -1.65 1.31 1.88
N ALA A 140 -0.70 2.20 2.13
CA ALA A 140 0.42 1.93 3.02
C ALA A 140 0.62 3.09 3.99
N THR A 141 1.25 2.79 5.11
CA THR A 141 1.70 3.77 6.09
C THR A 141 3.20 3.72 6.19
N PHE A 142 3.83 4.85 5.96
CA PHE A 142 5.26 5.02 6.14
C PHE A 142 5.54 5.93 7.33
N CYS A 143 6.60 5.64 8.06
CA CYS A 143 7.26 6.65 8.89
C CYS A 143 8.17 7.46 8.02
N PHE A 144 8.18 8.74 8.25
CA PHE A 144 9.03 9.67 7.54
C PHE A 144 9.94 10.40 8.53
N ASP A 145 11.24 10.37 8.24
CA ASP A 145 12.25 11.15 8.96
C ASP A 145 12.85 12.14 7.96
N PRO A 146 12.45 13.43 8.02
CA PRO A 146 12.88 14.42 7.05
C PRO A 146 14.37 14.71 7.14
N ASP A 147 15.00 14.98 5.99
CA ASP A 147 16.33 15.55 5.91
C ASP A 147 16.37 16.88 6.65
N PRO A 148 17.45 17.25 7.36
CA PRO A 148 17.55 18.52 8.07
C PRO A 148 17.36 19.77 7.20
N THR A 149 17.62 19.65 5.90
CA THR A 149 17.45 20.73 4.91
C THR A 149 16.04 20.78 4.33
N PHE A 150 15.20 19.76 4.60
CA PHE A 150 13.84 19.66 4.10
C PHE A 150 12.86 20.35 5.03
N THR A 151 12.05 21.24 4.50
CA THR A 151 10.97 21.88 5.24
C THR A 151 9.71 21.01 5.14
N PHE A 152 9.49 20.15 6.13
CA PHE A 152 8.29 19.35 6.22
C PHE A 152 7.08 20.21 6.55
N ARG A 153 5.98 19.98 5.88
CA ARG A 153 4.73 20.66 6.15
C ARG A 153 3.85 19.78 7.03
N ASP A 154 3.70 20.16 8.28
CA ASP A 154 2.70 19.54 9.15
C ASP A 154 1.32 19.72 8.49
N PHE A 155 0.64 18.61 8.29
CA PHE A 155 -0.78 18.62 7.97
C PHE A 155 -1.55 18.69 9.29
N PRO A 156 -2.51 19.61 9.41
CA PRO A 156 -3.39 19.65 10.57
C PRO A 156 -4.27 18.39 10.65
#